data_f20aface0d9c265b302523e6b20af40e
#
_entry.id   f20aface0d9c265b302523e6b20af40e
#
_cell.length_a   1.000
_cell.length_b   1.000
_cell.length_c   1.000
_cell.angle_alpha   90.00
_cell.angle_beta   90.00
_cell.angle_gamma   90.00
#
_symmetry.space_group_name_H-M   'P 1'
#
loop_
_entity.id
_entity.type
_entity.pdbx_description
1 polymer ?
#
loop_
_entity_poly.entity_id
_entity_poly.type
_entity_poly.pdbx_seq_one_letter_code
_entity_poly.pdbx_strand_id
1 'polypeptide(L)'
;MKAMWPACAAAIALVALTASAPAQQPQGVANPSIDMAGFLHVSAAAAAHRESRRVSEEEFLRLARMPGTVILDARSREKYDELHIAGAINLSFPDIAIESLRRTIPSRSTLILIYCNNNFSGNESAFASKLPAASLNLSTYITLYTYGYRNVYELAPQVDVAASILPFQGR
;
A
#
# COMPACT_ATOMS: atom_id res chain seq x y z
N MET A 1 -47.73 53.29 -60.09
CA MET A 1 -47.20 53.14 -58.75
C MET A 1 -46.43 51.84 -58.74
N LYS A 2 -45.08 51.88 -58.66
CA LYS A 2 -44.19 50.70 -58.65
C LYS A 2 -43.77 50.49 -57.22
N ALA A 3 -44.12 49.34 -56.64
CA ALA A 3 -43.68 48.92 -55.30
C ALA A 3 -42.29 48.30 -55.41
N MET A 4 -41.32 48.87 -54.71
CA MET A 4 -39.99 48.35 -54.54
C MET A 4 -40.01 47.47 -53.29
N TRP A 5 -39.59 46.19 -53.41
CA TRP A 5 -39.31 45.31 -52.31
C TRP A 5 -37.82 45.38 -51.91
N PRO A 6 -37.49 45.44 -50.63
CA PRO A 6 -36.11 45.36 -50.19
C PRO A 6 -35.61 43.94 -50.18
N ALA A 7 -34.43 43.73 -50.76
CA ALA A 7 -33.71 42.45 -50.68
C ALA A 7 -33.07 42.28 -49.29
N CYS A 8 -33.50 41.29 -48.57
CA CYS A 8 -32.81 40.81 -47.31
C CYS A 8 -31.56 40.04 -47.69
N ALA A 9 -30.39 40.61 -47.44
CA ALA A 9 -29.13 39.91 -47.49
C ALA A 9 -28.95 39.10 -46.23
N ALA A 10 -29.00 37.77 -46.31
CA ALA A 10 -28.68 36.86 -45.22
C ALA A 10 -27.16 36.71 -45.11
N ALA A 11 -26.58 37.24 -44.05
CA ALA A 11 -25.19 37.01 -43.71
C ALA A 11 -25.01 35.62 -43.08
N ILE A 12 -24.34 34.72 -43.79
CA ILE A 12 -23.95 33.40 -43.27
C ILE A 12 -22.67 33.61 -42.48
N ALA A 13 -22.78 33.52 -41.12
CA ALA A 13 -21.62 33.49 -40.24
C ALA A 13 -20.97 32.10 -40.29
N LEU A 14 -19.77 32.01 -40.85
CA LEU A 14 -18.95 30.82 -40.87
C LEU A 14 -18.30 30.66 -39.49
N VAL A 15 -18.81 29.76 -38.65
CA VAL A 15 -18.18 29.39 -37.38
C VAL A 15 -17.04 28.43 -37.69
N ALA A 16 -15.81 28.94 -37.63
CA ALA A 16 -14.62 28.09 -37.73
C ALA A 16 -14.48 27.27 -36.41
N LEU A 17 -14.77 25.96 -36.46
CA LEU A 17 -14.39 25.04 -35.40
C LEU A 17 -12.85 24.91 -35.39
N THR A 18 -12.20 25.55 -34.44
CA THR A 18 -10.79 25.29 -34.15
C THR A 18 -10.71 23.96 -33.43
N ALA A 19 -10.37 22.91 -34.15
CA ALA A 19 -10.02 21.64 -33.55
C ALA A 19 -8.76 21.82 -32.71
N SER A 20 -8.90 21.78 -31.38
CA SER A 20 -7.75 21.74 -30.47
C SER A 20 -6.97 20.44 -30.74
N ALA A 21 -5.72 20.57 -31.17
CA ALA A 21 -4.85 19.42 -31.28
C ALA A 21 -4.76 18.69 -29.91
N PRO A 22 -4.80 17.36 -29.88
CA PRO A 22 -4.63 16.64 -28.61
C PRO A 22 -3.27 17.02 -28.03
N ALA A 23 -3.27 17.41 -26.74
CA ALA A 23 -2.04 17.71 -26.02
C ALA A 23 -1.13 16.47 -26.12
N GLN A 24 0.05 16.63 -26.75
CA GLN A 24 1.06 15.59 -26.77
C GLN A 24 1.49 15.34 -25.31
N GLN A 25 1.22 14.15 -24.83
CA GLN A 25 1.78 13.71 -23.54
C GLN A 25 3.31 13.76 -23.65
N PRO A 26 4.00 14.31 -22.61
CA PRO A 26 5.45 14.29 -22.61
C PRO A 26 5.91 12.85 -22.81
N GLN A 27 6.71 12.60 -23.83
CA GLN A 27 7.35 11.32 -24.01
C GLN A 27 8.41 11.20 -22.92
N GLY A 28 8.01 10.68 -21.75
CA GLY A 28 8.91 10.42 -20.63
C GLY A 28 9.98 9.42 -21.06
N VAL A 29 11.20 9.65 -20.58
CA VAL A 29 12.28 8.67 -20.74
C VAL A 29 11.82 7.34 -20.15
N ALA A 30 11.66 6.33 -21.00
CA ALA A 30 11.18 5.01 -20.58
C ALA A 30 12.21 4.32 -19.69
N ASN A 31 11.80 3.96 -18.47
CA ASN A 31 12.57 3.08 -17.60
C ASN A 31 11.81 1.76 -17.42
N PRO A 32 12.22 0.66 -18.09
CA PRO A 32 11.52 -0.61 -18.01
C PRO A 32 11.56 -1.27 -16.63
N SER A 33 12.38 -0.75 -15.72
CA SER A 33 12.47 -1.22 -14.34
C SER A 33 11.50 -0.51 -13.39
N ILE A 34 10.69 0.45 -13.89
CA ILE A 34 9.67 1.17 -13.12
C ILE A 34 8.34 1.07 -13.87
N ASP A 35 7.42 0.25 -13.32
CA ASP A 35 6.13 -0.05 -13.94
C ASP A 35 4.98 0.45 -13.06
N MET A 36 4.51 1.66 -13.31
CA MET A 36 3.37 2.26 -12.59
C MET A 36 2.06 1.53 -12.91
N ALA A 37 1.86 1.11 -14.17
CA ALA A 37 0.63 0.42 -14.57
C ALA A 37 0.53 -0.95 -13.89
N GLY A 38 1.62 -1.71 -13.89
CA GLY A 38 1.73 -2.98 -13.18
C GLY A 38 1.57 -2.80 -11.66
N PHE A 39 2.15 -1.74 -11.07
CA PHE A 39 1.96 -1.43 -9.65
C PHE A 39 0.49 -1.19 -9.31
N LEU A 40 -0.23 -0.39 -10.08
CA LEU A 40 -1.65 -0.13 -9.86
C LEU A 40 -2.49 -1.41 -10.00
N HIS A 41 -2.20 -2.22 -11.01
CA HIS A 41 -2.89 -3.48 -11.23
C HIS A 41 -2.70 -4.46 -10.06
N VAL A 42 -1.45 -4.70 -9.65
CA VAL A 42 -1.15 -5.60 -8.53
C VAL A 42 -1.66 -5.07 -7.20
N SER A 43 -1.67 -3.74 -7.01
CA SER A 43 -2.22 -3.12 -5.81
C SER A 43 -3.72 -3.38 -5.66
N ALA A 44 -4.48 -3.30 -6.75
CA ALA A 44 -5.91 -3.62 -6.74
C ALA A 44 -6.15 -5.10 -6.37
N ALA A 45 -5.38 -6.03 -6.96
CA ALA A 45 -5.46 -7.46 -6.65
C ALA A 45 -5.06 -7.76 -5.20
N ALA A 46 -4.01 -7.12 -4.70
CA ALA A 46 -3.56 -7.24 -3.31
C ALA A 46 -4.61 -6.69 -2.34
N ALA A 47 -5.25 -5.56 -2.66
CA ALA A 47 -6.32 -4.98 -1.85
C ALA A 47 -7.49 -5.96 -1.71
N ALA A 48 -7.99 -6.52 -2.81
CA ALA A 48 -9.06 -7.52 -2.78
C ALA A 48 -8.68 -8.78 -1.96
N HIS A 49 -7.46 -9.26 -2.12
CA HIS A 49 -6.96 -10.42 -1.36
C HIS A 49 -6.86 -10.12 0.15
N ARG A 50 -6.47 -8.89 0.51
CA ARG A 50 -6.30 -8.42 1.89
C ARG A 50 -7.61 -8.39 2.68
N GLU A 51 -8.76 -8.19 2.05
CA GLU A 51 -10.06 -8.02 2.71
C GLU A 51 -10.35 -9.14 3.73
N SER A 52 -10.08 -10.38 3.39
CA SER A 52 -10.28 -11.55 4.25
C SER A 52 -9.06 -11.92 5.12
N ARG A 53 -8.03 -11.09 5.11
CA ARG A 53 -6.74 -11.35 5.77
C ARG A 53 -6.41 -10.35 6.87
N ARG A 54 -7.38 -9.55 7.27
CA ARG A 54 -7.29 -8.63 8.41
C ARG A 54 -7.87 -9.32 9.63
N VAL A 55 -7.05 -9.46 10.67
CA VAL A 55 -7.40 -10.27 11.85
C VAL A 55 -7.44 -9.42 13.13
N SER A 56 -8.22 -9.88 14.11
CA SER A 56 -8.24 -9.30 15.46
C SER A 56 -6.90 -9.53 16.17
N GLU A 57 -6.74 -8.91 17.33
CA GLU A 57 -5.56 -9.09 18.17
C GLU A 57 -5.44 -10.53 18.70
N GLU A 58 -6.57 -11.14 19.10
CA GLU A 58 -6.62 -12.53 19.59
C GLU A 58 -6.26 -13.51 18.48
N GLU A 59 -6.78 -13.30 17.27
CA GLU A 59 -6.48 -14.16 16.13
C GLU A 59 -5.03 -13.98 15.67
N PHE A 60 -4.51 -12.75 15.69
CA PHE A 60 -3.10 -12.48 15.42
C PHE A 60 -2.20 -13.25 16.40
N LEU A 61 -2.50 -13.18 17.70
CA LEU A 61 -1.77 -13.91 18.74
C LEU A 61 -1.88 -15.42 18.57
N ARG A 62 -3.05 -15.94 18.20
CA ARG A 62 -3.25 -17.36 17.92
C ARG A 62 -2.40 -17.84 16.74
N LEU A 63 -2.40 -17.07 15.65
CA LEU A 63 -1.61 -17.36 14.45
C LEU A 63 -0.10 -17.25 14.73
N ALA A 64 0.31 -16.29 15.54
CA ALA A 64 1.71 -16.08 15.93
C ALA A 64 2.31 -17.30 16.68
N ARG A 65 1.47 -18.06 17.37
CA ARG A 65 1.90 -19.29 18.09
C ARG A 65 1.99 -20.53 17.21
N MET A 66 1.55 -20.46 15.95
CA MET A 66 1.63 -21.59 15.04
C MET A 66 3.09 -21.83 14.62
N PRO A 67 3.56 -23.09 14.60
CA PRO A 67 4.93 -23.40 14.18
C PRO A 67 5.24 -22.87 12.77
N GLY A 68 6.39 -22.24 12.60
CA GLY A 68 6.84 -21.71 11.31
C GLY A 68 6.20 -20.38 10.89
N THR A 69 5.38 -19.76 11.72
CA THR A 69 4.87 -18.41 11.51
C THR A 69 5.99 -17.38 11.59
N VAL A 70 5.99 -16.44 10.68
CA VAL A 70 6.88 -15.28 10.68
C VAL A 70 6.08 -14.03 11.02
N ILE A 71 6.40 -13.36 12.11
CA ILE A 71 5.91 -12.01 12.40
C ILE A 71 6.90 -11.03 11.79
N LEU A 72 6.50 -10.28 10.77
CA LEU A 72 7.36 -9.37 10.02
C LEU A 72 7.12 -7.93 10.44
N ASP A 73 8.13 -7.28 10.97
CA ASP A 73 8.17 -5.85 11.25
C ASP A 73 8.97 -5.13 10.14
N ALA A 74 8.25 -4.38 9.30
CA ALA A 74 8.86 -3.64 8.18
C ALA A 74 9.26 -2.21 8.53
N ARG A 75 9.17 -1.80 9.81
CA ARG A 75 9.66 -0.49 10.27
C ARG A 75 11.19 -0.41 10.23
N SER A 76 11.72 0.79 10.44
CA SER A 76 13.17 0.94 10.55
C SER A 76 13.74 0.10 11.71
N ARG A 77 14.99 -0.28 11.59
CA ARG A 77 15.70 -1.03 12.63
C ARG A 77 15.66 -0.31 13.98
N GLU A 78 15.80 1.01 13.97
CA GLU A 78 15.72 1.84 15.18
C GLU A 78 14.37 1.67 15.91
N LYS A 79 13.24 1.74 15.18
CA LYS A 79 11.90 1.62 15.77
C LYS A 79 11.56 0.21 16.21
N TYR A 80 12.10 -0.78 15.51
CA TYR A 80 12.03 -2.16 15.95
C TYR A 80 12.78 -2.37 17.26
N ASP A 81 14.03 -1.89 17.35
CA ASP A 81 14.85 -2.03 18.57
C ASP A 81 14.25 -1.29 19.77
N GLU A 82 13.53 -0.19 19.53
CA GLU A 82 12.86 0.58 20.58
C GLU A 82 11.70 -0.22 21.21
N LEU A 83 10.77 -0.73 20.39
CA LEU A 83 9.67 -1.58 20.84
C LEU A 83 9.06 -2.35 19.65
N HIS A 84 8.87 -3.65 19.78
CA HIS A 84 8.24 -4.51 18.77
C HIS A 84 7.47 -5.65 19.41
N ILE A 85 6.61 -6.34 18.64
CA ILE A 85 5.94 -7.57 19.10
C ILE A 85 6.99 -8.65 19.31
N ALA A 86 6.98 -9.29 20.47
CA ALA A 86 7.94 -10.34 20.82
C ALA A 86 7.95 -11.47 19.79
N GLY A 87 9.15 -11.84 19.36
CA GLY A 87 9.34 -12.85 18.31
C GLY A 87 9.23 -12.33 16.88
N ALA A 88 8.97 -11.03 16.67
CA ALA A 88 9.00 -10.45 15.34
C ALA A 88 10.42 -10.40 14.77
N ILE A 89 10.51 -10.52 13.46
CA ILE A 89 11.74 -10.36 12.68
C ILE A 89 11.68 -9.01 11.98
N ASN A 90 12.75 -8.22 12.09
CA ASN A 90 12.84 -6.95 11.36
C ASN A 90 13.43 -7.16 9.97
N LEU A 91 12.69 -6.72 8.96
CA LEU A 91 13.17 -6.46 7.61
C LEU A 91 12.60 -5.13 7.16
N SER A 92 13.37 -4.06 7.31
CA SER A 92 12.95 -2.71 6.96
C SER A 92 12.42 -2.63 5.53
N PHE A 93 11.33 -1.90 5.32
CA PHE A 93 10.66 -1.83 4.03
C PHE A 93 11.59 -1.46 2.85
N PRO A 94 12.53 -0.50 2.98
CA PRO A 94 13.49 -0.20 1.90
C PRO A 94 14.42 -1.36 1.55
N ASP A 95 14.61 -2.30 2.47
CA ASP A 95 15.51 -3.44 2.31
C ASP A 95 14.79 -4.69 1.76
N ILE A 96 13.47 -4.59 1.51
CA ILE A 96 12.71 -5.68 0.93
C ILE A 96 13.09 -5.88 -0.54
N ALA A 97 13.76 -6.98 -0.82
CA ALA A 97 14.17 -7.43 -2.13
C ALA A 97 14.05 -8.97 -2.22
N ILE A 98 14.25 -9.54 -3.41
CA ILE A 98 14.15 -10.99 -3.62
C ILE A 98 15.05 -11.76 -2.65
N GLU A 99 16.30 -11.34 -2.51
CA GLU A 99 17.30 -12.05 -1.72
C GLU A 99 17.07 -11.88 -0.21
N SER A 100 16.66 -10.70 0.25
CA SER A 100 16.35 -10.48 1.66
C SER A 100 15.10 -11.24 2.09
N LEU A 101 14.06 -11.29 1.24
CA LEU A 101 12.87 -12.10 1.48
C LEU A 101 13.19 -13.59 1.56
N ARG A 102 14.01 -14.11 0.67
CA ARG A 102 14.41 -15.53 0.68
C ARG A 102 15.18 -15.92 1.95
N ARG A 103 15.98 -15.00 2.49
CA ARG A 103 16.69 -15.23 3.77
C ARG A 103 15.77 -15.15 4.97
N THR A 104 14.79 -14.25 4.93
CA THR A 104 13.93 -13.93 6.08
C THR A 104 12.71 -14.85 6.15
N ILE A 105 12.15 -15.22 4.99
CA ILE A 105 10.92 -16.00 4.88
C ILE A 105 11.21 -17.26 4.08
N PRO A 106 11.23 -18.43 4.71
CA PRO A 106 11.75 -19.67 4.09
C PRO A 106 10.99 -20.14 2.86
N SER A 107 9.67 -19.88 2.80
CA SER A 107 8.80 -20.35 1.73
C SER A 107 7.71 -19.34 1.40
N ARG A 108 7.21 -19.37 0.16
CA ARG A 108 6.03 -18.59 -0.25
C ARG A 108 4.74 -19.06 0.41
N SER A 109 4.72 -20.27 0.97
CA SER A 109 3.61 -20.79 1.76
C SER A 109 3.69 -20.43 3.25
N THR A 110 4.81 -19.86 3.71
CA THR A 110 4.98 -19.42 5.09
C THR A 110 3.84 -18.52 5.52
N LEU A 111 3.26 -18.77 6.69
CA LEU A 111 2.32 -17.85 7.32
C LEU A 111 3.06 -16.62 7.80
N ILE A 112 2.68 -15.46 7.27
CA ILE A 112 3.31 -14.18 7.57
C ILE A 112 2.27 -13.29 8.25
N LEU A 113 2.64 -12.75 9.39
CA LEU A 113 1.87 -11.75 10.11
C LEU A 113 2.55 -10.41 9.99
N ILE A 114 1.82 -9.35 9.61
CA ILE A 114 2.36 -8.01 9.52
C ILE A 114 1.62 -7.04 10.44
N TYR A 115 2.35 -6.06 10.92
CA TYR A 115 1.85 -4.92 11.67
C TYR A 115 2.70 -3.67 11.37
N CYS A 116 2.23 -2.49 11.74
CA CYS A 116 2.97 -1.26 11.56
C CYS A 116 2.71 -0.22 12.65
N ASN A 117 3.25 0.97 12.48
CA ASN A 117 3.05 2.11 13.37
C ASN A 117 1.56 2.38 13.68
N ASN A 118 0.70 2.35 12.64
CA ASN A 118 -0.70 2.73 12.76
C ASN A 118 -1.56 1.69 13.50
N ASN A 119 -0.99 0.53 13.84
CA ASN A 119 -1.69 -0.45 14.68
C ASN A 119 -1.64 -0.13 16.17
N PHE A 120 -0.79 0.79 16.59
CA PHE A 120 -0.58 1.05 18.01
C PHE A 120 -0.71 2.53 18.37
N SER A 121 -1.17 2.77 19.59
CA SER A 121 -1.21 4.07 20.28
C SER A 121 -0.58 3.92 21.65
N GLY A 122 -0.39 5.05 22.36
CA GLY A 122 0.19 5.06 23.70
C GLY A 122 1.71 4.91 23.77
N ASN A 123 2.39 4.82 22.63
CA ASN A 123 3.85 4.92 22.52
C ASN A 123 4.23 5.51 21.15
N GLU A 124 4.09 6.83 21.02
CA GLU A 124 4.33 7.56 19.77
C GLU A 124 5.80 7.59 19.35
N SER A 125 6.72 7.37 20.29
CA SER A 125 8.14 7.24 19.97
C SER A 125 8.39 6.00 19.13
N ALA A 126 8.00 4.82 19.60
CA ALA A 126 8.18 3.56 18.86
C ALA A 126 7.22 3.46 17.67
N PHE A 127 5.98 3.94 17.80
CA PHE A 127 4.89 3.78 16.83
C PHE A 127 4.37 5.13 16.32
N ALA A 128 5.27 5.97 15.78
CA ALA A 128 4.88 7.25 15.17
C ALA A 128 3.86 7.07 14.06
N SER A 129 2.64 7.59 14.26
CA SER A 129 1.53 7.47 13.31
C SER A 129 1.83 8.08 11.95
N LYS A 130 1.36 7.45 10.90
CA LYS A 130 1.39 7.93 9.52
C LYS A 130 -0.02 8.23 9.03
N LEU A 131 -0.13 9.04 7.99
CA LEU A 131 -1.40 9.21 7.30
C LEU A 131 -1.96 7.84 6.90
N PRO A 132 -3.28 7.58 7.01
CA PRO A 132 -3.86 6.27 6.74
C PRO A 132 -3.48 5.70 5.37
N ALA A 133 -3.50 6.52 4.32
CA ALA A 133 -3.11 6.12 2.97
C ALA A 133 -1.59 5.87 2.79
N ALA A 134 -0.76 6.32 3.74
CA ALA A 134 0.68 6.09 3.79
C ALA A 134 1.07 5.05 4.85
N SER A 135 0.10 4.29 5.35
CA SER A 135 0.34 3.22 6.32
C SER A 135 1.30 2.19 5.74
N LEU A 136 2.33 1.84 6.52
CA LEU A 136 3.35 0.89 6.09
C LEU A 136 2.78 -0.51 5.84
N ASN A 137 1.70 -0.91 6.50
CA ASN A 137 1.00 -2.16 6.22
C ASN A 137 0.53 -2.26 4.78
N LEU A 138 0.02 -1.16 4.19
CA LEU A 138 -0.45 -1.16 2.80
C LEU A 138 0.72 -1.48 1.85
N SER A 139 1.82 -0.74 2.00
CA SER A 139 3.01 -0.94 1.16
C SER A 139 3.60 -2.34 1.36
N THR A 140 3.72 -2.80 2.60
CA THR A 140 4.26 -4.13 2.94
C THR A 140 3.39 -5.24 2.36
N TYR A 141 2.05 -5.14 2.50
CA TYR A 141 1.13 -6.14 1.98
C TYR A 141 1.21 -6.25 0.45
N ILE A 142 1.13 -5.10 -0.25
CA ILE A 142 1.24 -5.04 -1.72
C ILE A 142 2.59 -5.62 -2.18
N THR A 143 3.67 -5.27 -1.49
CA THR A 143 5.01 -5.77 -1.83
C THR A 143 5.13 -7.28 -1.64
N LEU A 144 4.73 -7.83 -0.50
CA LEU A 144 4.73 -9.28 -0.27
C LEU A 144 3.87 -10.00 -1.32
N TYR A 145 2.69 -9.45 -1.63
CA TYR A 145 1.81 -9.98 -2.67
C TYR A 145 2.47 -9.96 -4.05
N THR A 146 3.17 -8.89 -4.40
CA THR A 146 3.92 -8.75 -5.66
C THR A 146 5.02 -9.81 -5.78
N TYR A 147 5.73 -10.09 -4.68
CA TYR A 147 6.75 -11.14 -4.64
C TYR A 147 6.19 -12.57 -4.53
N GLY A 148 4.86 -12.73 -4.57
CA GLY A 148 4.20 -14.04 -4.64
C GLY A 148 3.86 -14.67 -3.30
N TYR A 149 4.02 -13.96 -2.18
CA TYR A 149 3.55 -14.42 -0.88
C TYR A 149 2.04 -14.20 -0.77
N ARG A 150 1.29 -15.25 -0.48
CA ARG A 150 -0.19 -15.22 -0.40
C ARG A 150 -0.73 -15.54 0.99
N ASN A 151 0.08 -16.13 1.85
CA ASN A 151 -0.33 -16.48 3.21
C ASN A 151 0.05 -15.36 4.19
N VAL A 152 -0.38 -14.13 3.87
CA VAL A 152 -0.10 -12.91 4.62
C VAL A 152 -1.36 -12.47 5.34
N TYR A 153 -1.26 -12.21 6.64
CA TYR A 153 -2.32 -11.66 7.49
C TYR A 153 -1.83 -10.38 8.17
N GLU A 154 -2.74 -9.47 8.40
CA GLU A 154 -2.47 -8.15 8.95
C GLU A 154 -3.25 -7.94 10.25
N LEU A 155 -2.59 -7.39 11.27
CA LEU A 155 -3.27 -6.89 12.47
C LEU A 155 -4.23 -5.76 12.04
N ALA A 156 -5.55 -5.95 12.28
CA ALA A 156 -6.56 -5.03 11.80
C ALA A 156 -6.78 -3.82 12.71
N PRO A 157 -6.90 -3.97 14.05
CA PRO A 157 -7.25 -2.87 14.93
C PRO A 157 -6.07 -1.91 15.17
N GLN A 158 -6.40 -0.71 15.63
CA GLN A 158 -5.49 0.11 16.42
C GLN A 158 -5.67 -0.27 17.89
N VAL A 159 -4.59 -0.56 18.59
CA VAL A 159 -4.57 -1.04 19.96
C VAL A 159 -3.68 -0.11 20.79
N ASP A 160 -4.09 0.20 22.03
CA ASP A 160 -3.21 0.86 22.98
C ASP A 160 -2.16 -0.15 23.48
N VAL A 161 -0.88 0.21 23.39
CA VAL A 161 0.23 -0.68 23.81
C VAL A 161 0.07 -1.17 25.25
N ALA A 162 -0.42 -0.31 26.14
CA ALA A 162 -0.61 -0.64 27.56
C ALA A 162 -1.80 -1.58 27.82
N ALA A 163 -2.77 -1.62 26.89
CA ALA A 163 -3.97 -2.47 26.99
C ALA A 163 -3.91 -3.70 26.09
N SER A 164 -2.87 -3.83 25.26
CA SER A 164 -2.70 -4.91 24.30
C SER A 164 -2.43 -6.26 24.98
N ILE A 165 -3.00 -7.32 24.41
CA ILE A 165 -2.67 -8.72 24.79
C ILE A 165 -1.44 -9.25 24.07
N LEU A 166 -0.91 -8.50 23.07
CA LEU A 166 0.30 -8.89 22.36
C LEU A 166 1.53 -8.68 23.26
N PRO A 167 2.45 -9.64 23.34
CA PRO A 167 3.69 -9.45 24.07
C PRO A 167 4.61 -8.50 23.31
N PHE A 168 5.14 -7.50 23.98
CA PHE A 168 6.14 -6.59 23.41
C PHE A 168 7.51 -6.83 24.03
N GLN A 169 8.55 -6.52 23.25
CA GLN A 169 9.93 -6.46 23.70
C GLN A 169 10.67 -5.31 23.01
N GLY A 170 11.75 -4.82 23.63
CA GLY A 170 12.54 -3.71 23.13
C GLY A 170 13.65 -3.35 24.12
N ARG A 171 14.27 -2.18 23.91
CA ARG A 171 15.31 -1.67 24.81
C ARG A 171 14.74 -0.97 26.01
#